data_b74129833a0832aa6434b41abd7eecab
#
_entry.id   b74129833a0832aa6434b41abd7eecab
#
_cell.length_a   1.000
_cell.length_b   1.000
_cell.length_c   1.000
_cell.angle_alpha   90.00
_cell.angle_beta   90.00
_cell.angle_gamma   90.00
#
_symmetry.space_group_name_H-M   'P 1'
#
loop_
_entity.id
_entity.type
_entity.pdbx_description
1 polymer ?
#
loop_
_entity_poly.entity_id
_entity_poly.type
_entity_poly.pdbx_seq_one_letter_code
_entity_poly.pdbx_strand_id
1 'polypeptide(L)'
;MRKSVLLTGVAAVFTLALTGMATVSKAQDLIFLSTQLRPIDEAQKVRDVILKGAPKTSYVVDEPSPFTVRMKAEVEANKHTISLVGALHGELQPLLPMGALDPIDDVAASLKDRGIPAGLMELGKLGTGKQMYIPWMQATYVMVVNKKALPFLPAGADVNALTYQQLAEWGKAMNEKTGQRRLGFPVGPKGLFARFLQGNLYPSYTASMVTEYRSAEAETMWNDFKAVWAQSNPNSTSYDFMQEPLMAGEVWVAWDHIARVKDALQQAPNDYLVVAPPAGPKGRSYMPVIAGLAIAKGAPDRKGAAELIMHLTKPETQLVTASEVGFFPVVNATLPANLSPGVKLLAEGVAKTQTAKDAVVALLPIGLGDKGGEFNKVYVDTFQRIVLRNEPVRATLDAQADVMRTIMAATKAPCWAPDKASEGACPVK
;
A
#
# COMPACT_ATOMS: atom_id res chain seq x y z
N MET A 1 -44.01 -94.50 4.55
CA MET A 1 -44.50 -93.83 3.32
C MET A 1 -43.90 -92.40 3.30
N ARG A 2 -42.81 -92.21 2.55
CA ARG A 2 -42.11 -90.89 2.44
C ARG A 2 -42.37 -90.42 1.00
N LYS A 3 -42.94 -89.22 0.86
CA LYS A 3 -43.05 -88.53 -0.40
C LYS A 3 -41.90 -87.57 -0.57
N SER A 4 -41.09 -87.71 -1.57
CA SER A 4 -40.06 -86.83 -2.02
C SER A 4 -40.68 -85.72 -2.84
N VAL A 5 -40.32 -84.46 -2.56
CA VAL A 5 -40.67 -83.29 -3.37
C VAL A 5 -39.35 -82.77 -3.98
N LEU A 6 -39.27 -82.75 -5.31
CA LEU A 6 -38.20 -82.05 -6.06
C LEU A 6 -38.40 -80.54 -6.01
N LEU A 7 -37.36 -79.79 -5.63
CA LEU A 7 -37.26 -78.35 -5.83
C LEU A 7 -36.40 -78.06 -7.07
N THR A 8 -37.03 -77.50 -8.10
CA THR A 8 -36.34 -76.90 -9.26
C THR A 8 -35.83 -75.53 -8.93
N GLY A 9 -34.51 -75.38 -9.00
CA GLY A 9 -33.87 -74.03 -8.77
C GLY A 9 -33.91 -73.16 -10.01
N VAL A 10 -34.44 -71.97 -9.90
CA VAL A 10 -34.35 -70.90 -10.90
C VAL A 10 -33.20 -69.97 -10.51
N ALA A 11 -32.15 -69.97 -11.32
CA ALA A 11 -31.00 -69.02 -11.15
C ALA A 11 -31.41 -67.68 -11.75
N ALA A 12 -31.63 -66.68 -10.89
CA ALA A 12 -31.79 -65.29 -11.29
C ALA A 12 -30.43 -64.63 -11.42
N VAL A 13 -30.05 -64.28 -12.65
CA VAL A 13 -28.85 -63.45 -12.93
C VAL A 13 -29.18 -62.00 -12.61
N PHE A 14 -28.61 -61.49 -11.52
CA PHE A 14 -28.65 -60.08 -11.18
C PHE A 14 -27.53 -59.37 -11.95
N THR A 15 -27.86 -58.64 -13.02
CA THR A 15 -26.97 -57.68 -13.68
C THR A 15 -26.91 -56.40 -12.84
N LEU A 16 -25.81 -56.18 -12.10
CA LEU A 16 -25.53 -54.92 -11.45
C LEU A 16 -25.20 -53.88 -12.53
N ALA A 17 -26.14 -53.01 -12.84
CA ALA A 17 -25.84 -51.77 -13.56
C ALA A 17 -25.12 -50.80 -12.60
N LEU A 18 -23.79 -50.68 -12.72
CA LEU A 18 -23.04 -49.56 -12.11
C LEU A 18 -23.44 -48.27 -12.85
N THR A 19 -24.46 -47.59 -12.35
CA THR A 19 -24.67 -46.16 -12.68
C THR A 19 -23.57 -45.39 -12.02
N GLY A 20 -22.52 -45.01 -12.78
CA GLY A 20 -21.51 -44.04 -12.36
C GLY A 20 -22.20 -42.72 -12.06
N MET A 21 -22.46 -42.43 -10.79
CA MET A 21 -22.75 -41.08 -10.33
C MET A 21 -21.50 -40.26 -10.57
N ALA A 22 -21.45 -39.51 -11.68
CA ALA A 22 -20.55 -38.41 -11.84
C ALA A 22 -20.85 -37.44 -10.69
N THR A 23 -20.03 -37.48 -9.67
CA THR A 23 -20.01 -36.41 -8.64
C THR A 23 -19.68 -35.11 -9.36
N VAL A 24 -20.69 -34.29 -9.63
CA VAL A 24 -20.50 -32.93 -10.03
C VAL A 24 -19.78 -32.28 -8.83
N SER A 25 -18.44 -32.22 -8.90
CA SER A 25 -17.66 -31.44 -7.98
C SER A 25 -18.17 -30.01 -8.09
N LYS A 26 -18.89 -29.55 -7.08
CA LYS A 26 -19.30 -28.18 -6.98
C LYS A 26 -18.01 -27.40 -6.97
N ALA A 27 -17.71 -26.67 -8.05
CA ALA A 27 -16.51 -25.83 -8.12
C ALA A 27 -16.51 -24.97 -6.86
N GLN A 28 -15.51 -25.16 -6.02
CA GLN A 28 -15.34 -24.37 -4.81
C GLN A 28 -15.07 -22.94 -5.28
N ASP A 29 -15.79 -21.96 -4.72
CA ASP A 29 -15.58 -20.57 -5.07
C ASP A 29 -14.10 -20.20 -4.80
N LEU A 30 -13.44 -19.57 -5.78
CA LEU A 30 -12.09 -19.10 -5.64
C LEU A 30 -12.04 -18.06 -4.50
N ILE A 31 -11.28 -18.33 -3.44
CA ILE A 31 -11.09 -17.36 -2.37
C ILE A 31 -9.91 -16.45 -2.73
N PHE A 32 -10.21 -15.15 -2.86
CA PHE A 32 -9.25 -14.08 -3.01
C PHE A 32 -9.15 -13.31 -1.69
N LEU A 33 -8.09 -13.55 -0.93
CA LEU A 33 -7.81 -12.86 0.33
C LEU A 33 -6.97 -11.61 0.08
N SER A 34 -7.37 -10.45 0.63
CA SER A 34 -6.67 -9.20 0.38
C SER A 34 -6.56 -8.33 1.63
N THR A 35 -5.54 -7.47 1.66
CA THR A 35 -5.38 -6.38 2.64
C THR A 35 -5.92 -5.04 2.13
N GLN A 36 -6.49 -5.01 0.92
CA GLN A 36 -7.04 -3.80 0.32
C GLN A 36 -8.49 -3.60 0.78
N LEU A 37 -8.67 -2.85 1.88
CA LEU A 37 -9.94 -2.68 2.58
C LEU A 37 -10.26 -1.22 2.97
N ARG A 38 -9.37 -0.27 2.66
CA ARG A 38 -9.55 1.14 3.05
C ARG A 38 -9.26 2.11 1.91
N PRO A 39 -10.14 3.10 1.65
CA PRO A 39 -11.37 3.44 2.40
C PRO A 39 -12.38 2.28 2.52
N ILE A 40 -13.33 2.36 3.45
CA ILE A 40 -14.25 1.24 3.77
C ILE A 40 -15.01 0.72 2.55
N ASP A 41 -15.34 1.59 1.60
CA ASP A 41 -16.06 1.25 0.35
C ASP A 41 -15.17 0.57 -0.70
N GLU A 42 -13.83 0.57 -0.53
CA GLU A 42 -12.91 -0.05 -1.49
C GLU A 42 -13.23 -1.52 -1.71
N ALA A 43 -13.38 -2.29 -0.64
CA ALA A 43 -13.68 -3.72 -0.74
C ALA A 43 -15.02 -3.99 -1.45
N GLN A 44 -16.02 -3.12 -1.25
CA GLN A 44 -17.31 -3.22 -1.93
C GLN A 44 -17.16 -2.96 -3.44
N LYS A 45 -16.42 -1.91 -3.81
CA LYS A 45 -16.12 -1.59 -5.22
C LYS A 45 -15.33 -2.69 -5.92
N VAL A 46 -14.40 -3.33 -5.21
CA VAL A 46 -13.70 -4.50 -5.76
C VAL A 46 -14.70 -5.61 -6.10
N ARG A 47 -15.61 -5.96 -5.17
CA ARG A 47 -16.61 -7.01 -5.38
C ARG A 47 -17.58 -6.69 -6.50
N ASP A 48 -18.16 -5.50 -6.49
CA ASP A 48 -19.32 -5.18 -7.33
C ASP A 48 -18.93 -4.68 -8.72
N VAL A 49 -17.73 -4.10 -8.86
CA VAL A 49 -17.31 -3.43 -10.09
C VAL A 49 -16.05 -4.06 -10.68
N ILE A 50 -14.96 -4.14 -9.94
CA ILE A 50 -13.66 -4.56 -10.47
C ILE A 50 -13.64 -6.05 -10.80
N LEU A 51 -14.31 -6.88 -10.00
CA LEU A 51 -14.43 -8.33 -10.24
C LEU A 51 -15.55 -8.69 -11.22
N LYS A 52 -16.26 -7.72 -11.79
CA LYS A 52 -17.29 -8.01 -12.79
C LYS A 52 -16.67 -8.64 -14.04
N GLY A 53 -17.17 -9.84 -14.40
CA GLY A 53 -16.63 -10.62 -15.52
C GLY A 53 -15.36 -11.41 -15.20
N ALA A 54 -14.90 -11.41 -13.96
CA ALA A 54 -13.87 -12.30 -13.46
C ALA A 54 -14.41 -13.73 -13.24
N PRO A 55 -13.56 -14.76 -13.05
CA PRO A 55 -13.96 -16.03 -12.49
C PRO A 55 -14.75 -15.85 -11.19
N LYS A 56 -15.69 -16.78 -10.90
CA LYS A 56 -16.49 -16.69 -9.67
C LYS A 56 -15.60 -16.64 -8.44
N THR A 57 -15.54 -15.49 -7.80
CA THR A 57 -14.56 -15.15 -6.75
C THR A 57 -15.25 -14.69 -5.48
N SER A 58 -14.83 -15.26 -4.35
CA SER A 58 -15.15 -14.75 -3.01
C SER A 58 -14.01 -13.82 -2.56
N TYR A 59 -14.24 -12.51 -2.62
CA TYR A 59 -13.28 -11.50 -2.18
C TYR A 59 -13.39 -11.26 -0.67
N VAL A 60 -12.39 -11.67 0.07
CA VAL A 60 -12.29 -11.57 1.52
C VAL A 60 -11.20 -10.58 1.87
N VAL A 61 -11.43 -9.73 2.87
CA VAL A 61 -10.45 -8.73 3.30
C VAL A 61 -10.11 -8.87 4.77
N ASP A 62 -8.84 -8.77 5.09
CA ASP A 62 -8.32 -8.77 6.45
C ASP A 62 -7.34 -7.59 6.63
N GLU A 63 -7.23 -7.07 7.85
CA GLU A 63 -6.12 -6.17 8.20
C GLU A 63 -4.77 -6.91 8.07
N PRO A 64 -3.64 -6.21 7.87
CA PRO A 64 -2.35 -6.85 7.57
C PRO A 64 -1.90 -7.91 8.59
N SER A 65 -2.13 -7.68 9.89
CA SER A 65 -1.74 -8.65 10.92
C SER A 65 -2.62 -9.91 10.91
N PRO A 66 -3.97 -9.84 10.95
CA PRO A 66 -4.85 -10.99 10.73
C PRO A 66 -4.58 -11.73 9.42
N PHE A 67 -4.32 -11.03 8.32
CA PHE A 67 -3.95 -11.61 7.03
C PHE A 67 -2.72 -12.52 7.16
N THR A 68 -1.64 -12.01 7.76
CA THR A 68 -0.41 -12.78 7.95
C THR A 68 -0.63 -14.01 8.85
N VAL A 69 -1.38 -13.84 9.95
CA VAL A 69 -1.71 -14.95 10.88
C VAL A 69 -2.53 -16.02 10.16
N ARG A 70 -3.50 -15.64 9.35
CA ARG A 70 -4.33 -16.57 8.59
C ARG A 70 -3.53 -17.36 7.57
N MET A 71 -2.66 -16.70 6.80
CA MET A 71 -1.78 -17.36 5.84
C MET A 71 -0.84 -18.36 6.53
N LYS A 72 -0.26 -17.97 7.66
CA LYS A 72 0.58 -18.85 8.46
C LYS A 72 -0.19 -20.08 8.96
N ALA A 73 -1.39 -19.89 9.49
CA ALA A 73 -2.22 -20.98 10.00
C ALA A 73 -2.59 -22.00 8.92
N GLU A 74 -2.88 -21.56 7.69
CA GLU A 74 -3.16 -22.48 6.57
C GLU A 74 -1.94 -23.34 6.21
N VAL A 75 -0.74 -22.74 6.20
CA VAL A 75 0.50 -23.46 5.93
C VAL A 75 0.80 -24.49 7.05
N GLU A 76 0.75 -24.07 8.31
CA GLU A 76 1.04 -24.94 9.46
C GLU A 76 0.04 -26.11 9.60
N ALA A 77 -1.24 -25.87 9.29
CA ALA A 77 -2.26 -26.90 9.31
C ALA A 77 -2.27 -27.78 8.03
N ASN A 78 -1.46 -27.44 7.03
CA ASN A 78 -1.53 -28.04 5.68
C ASN A 78 -2.96 -28.08 5.14
N LYS A 79 -3.74 -27.02 5.40
CA LYS A 79 -5.14 -26.88 4.96
C LYS A 79 -5.29 -25.62 4.14
N HIS A 80 -5.30 -25.79 2.84
CA HIS A 80 -5.31 -24.69 1.88
C HIS A 80 -6.72 -24.37 1.43
N THR A 81 -7.21 -23.18 1.72
CA THR A 81 -8.52 -22.69 1.29
C THR A 81 -8.40 -21.47 0.38
N ILE A 82 -7.32 -20.71 0.50
CA ILE A 82 -7.06 -19.49 -0.24
C ILE A 82 -6.37 -19.83 -1.56
N SER A 83 -6.91 -19.30 -2.68
CA SER A 83 -6.31 -19.50 -4.00
C SER A 83 -5.45 -18.31 -4.44
N LEU A 84 -5.93 -17.07 -4.20
CA LEU A 84 -5.23 -15.86 -4.55
C LEU A 84 -5.07 -14.97 -3.32
N VAL A 85 -3.93 -14.31 -3.19
CA VAL A 85 -3.71 -13.24 -2.22
C VAL A 85 -3.38 -11.94 -2.94
N GLY A 86 -3.91 -10.82 -2.41
CA GLY A 86 -3.64 -9.48 -2.89
C GLY A 86 -3.25 -8.57 -1.74
N ALA A 87 -2.00 -8.13 -1.71
CA ALA A 87 -1.49 -7.34 -0.60
C ALA A 87 -0.37 -6.40 -1.05
N LEU A 88 0.01 -5.46 -0.20
CA LEU A 88 1.13 -4.58 -0.48
C LEU A 88 2.45 -5.34 -0.53
N HIS A 89 3.42 -4.85 -1.30
CA HIS A 89 4.76 -5.44 -1.44
C HIS A 89 5.36 -5.83 -0.08
N GLY A 90 5.33 -4.93 0.92
CA GLY A 90 5.85 -5.18 2.26
C GLY A 90 5.03 -6.20 3.08
N GLU A 91 3.81 -6.50 2.69
CA GLU A 91 2.91 -7.48 3.34
C GLU A 91 3.02 -8.87 2.69
N LEU A 92 3.38 -8.94 1.41
CA LEU A 92 3.66 -10.19 0.71
C LEU A 92 5.03 -10.78 1.08
N GLN A 93 6.01 -9.92 1.34
CA GLN A 93 7.37 -10.34 1.64
C GLN A 93 7.45 -11.30 2.85
N PRO A 94 6.76 -11.09 3.99
CA PRO A 94 6.76 -12.03 5.12
C PRO A 94 6.22 -13.43 4.79
N LEU A 95 5.40 -13.56 3.76
CA LEU A 95 4.83 -14.85 3.36
C LEU A 95 5.86 -15.77 2.68
N LEU A 96 6.95 -15.20 2.16
CA LEU A 96 7.99 -15.96 1.47
C LEU A 96 8.72 -16.95 2.40
N PRO A 97 9.30 -16.55 3.55
CA PRO A 97 9.96 -17.48 4.45
C PRO A 97 8.99 -18.47 5.11
N MET A 98 7.70 -18.20 5.12
CA MET A 98 6.68 -19.14 5.60
C MET A 98 6.38 -20.23 4.56
N GLY A 99 6.88 -20.11 3.32
CA GLY A 99 6.51 -21.02 2.23
C GLY A 99 5.06 -20.91 1.81
N ALA A 100 4.43 -19.75 2.03
CA ALA A 100 3.00 -19.54 1.80
C ALA A 100 2.63 -19.14 0.35
N LEU A 101 3.63 -18.95 -0.52
CA LEU A 101 3.44 -18.52 -1.91
C LEU A 101 4.01 -19.54 -2.89
N ASP A 102 3.35 -19.74 -4.00
CA ASP A 102 3.87 -20.50 -5.14
C ASP A 102 4.54 -19.57 -6.16
N PRO A 103 5.66 -20.01 -6.79
CA PRO A 103 6.20 -19.32 -7.95
C PRO A 103 5.20 -19.31 -9.11
N ILE A 104 5.13 -18.16 -9.80
CA ILE A 104 4.17 -17.90 -10.88
C ILE A 104 4.84 -17.37 -12.16
N ASP A 105 6.03 -17.90 -12.48
CA ASP A 105 6.77 -17.52 -13.69
C ASP A 105 5.98 -17.80 -14.97
N ASP A 106 5.13 -18.84 -14.99
CA ASP A 106 4.21 -19.17 -16.07
C ASP A 106 3.16 -18.08 -16.28
N VAL A 107 2.58 -17.56 -15.18
CA VAL A 107 1.62 -16.44 -15.24
C VAL A 107 2.33 -15.17 -15.71
N ALA A 108 3.52 -14.88 -15.17
CA ALA A 108 4.32 -13.72 -15.59
C ALA A 108 4.66 -13.79 -17.08
N ALA A 109 4.99 -14.96 -17.61
CA ALA A 109 5.27 -15.17 -19.03
C ALA A 109 4.04 -14.85 -19.91
N SER A 110 2.83 -15.10 -19.42
CA SER A 110 1.55 -14.82 -20.11
C SER A 110 1.17 -13.34 -20.10
N LEU A 111 1.89 -12.49 -19.34
CA LEU A 111 1.61 -11.06 -19.19
C LEU A 111 2.62 -10.16 -19.91
N LYS A 112 3.50 -10.70 -20.75
CA LYS A 112 4.56 -9.93 -21.43
C LYS A 112 4.05 -8.78 -22.28
N ASP A 113 2.86 -8.92 -22.85
CA ASP A 113 2.18 -7.92 -23.67
C ASP A 113 1.53 -6.79 -22.86
N ARG A 114 1.44 -6.93 -21.53
CA ARG A 114 0.81 -5.92 -20.66
C ARG A 114 1.66 -4.68 -20.44
N GLY A 115 2.97 -4.73 -20.75
CA GLY A 115 3.86 -3.59 -20.58
C GLY A 115 4.10 -3.19 -19.13
N ILE A 116 4.05 -4.14 -18.20
CA ILE A 116 4.39 -3.89 -16.79
C ILE A 116 5.88 -3.51 -16.71
N PRO A 117 6.24 -2.38 -16.08
CA PRO A 117 7.63 -1.95 -15.97
C PRO A 117 8.53 -3.02 -15.35
N ALA A 118 9.71 -3.23 -15.93
CA ALA A 118 10.66 -4.26 -15.47
C ALA A 118 11.02 -4.11 -13.99
N GLY A 119 11.16 -2.87 -13.48
CA GLY A 119 11.43 -2.62 -12.07
C GLY A 119 10.30 -3.09 -11.14
N LEU A 120 9.03 -2.98 -11.56
CA LEU A 120 7.90 -3.50 -10.78
C LEU A 120 7.85 -5.04 -10.81
N MET A 121 8.16 -5.65 -11.96
CA MET A 121 8.28 -7.11 -12.05
C MET A 121 9.42 -7.64 -11.20
N GLU A 122 10.55 -6.92 -11.12
CA GLU A 122 11.67 -7.28 -10.24
C GLU A 122 11.27 -7.23 -8.75
N LEU A 123 10.50 -6.23 -8.31
CA LEU A 123 9.93 -6.22 -6.96
C LEU A 123 9.08 -7.47 -6.69
N GLY A 124 8.39 -7.96 -7.71
CA GLY A 124 7.56 -9.17 -7.64
C GLY A 124 8.33 -10.46 -7.37
N LYS A 125 9.65 -10.45 -7.54
CA LYS A 125 10.50 -11.60 -7.21
C LYS A 125 10.81 -11.71 -5.71
N LEU A 126 10.57 -10.69 -4.91
CA LEU A 126 10.81 -10.67 -3.47
C LEU A 126 12.27 -11.06 -3.10
N GLY A 127 13.24 -10.72 -3.94
CA GLY A 127 14.64 -11.08 -3.76
C GLY A 127 14.99 -12.54 -4.13
N THR A 128 14.05 -13.30 -4.71
CA THR A 128 14.30 -14.64 -5.26
C THR A 128 14.62 -14.56 -6.76
N GLY A 129 15.03 -15.66 -7.35
CA GLY A 129 15.18 -15.74 -8.81
C GLY A 129 13.86 -15.98 -9.56
N LYS A 130 12.71 -16.09 -8.87
CA LYS A 130 11.41 -16.46 -9.43
C LYS A 130 10.36 -15.39 -9.19
N GLN A 131 9.38 -15.30 -10.07
CA GLN A 131 8.24 -14.41 -9.87
C GLN A 131 7.32 -14.96 -8.77
N MET A 132 7.18 -14.21 -7.67
CA MET A 132 6.36 -14.61 -6.52
C MET A 132 5.02 -13.87 -6.48
N TYR A 133 4.93 -12.68 -7.06
CA TYR A 133 3.68 -11.96 -7.29
C TYR A 133 3.72 -11.15 -8.58
N ILE A 134 2.55 -10.86 -9.14
CA ILE A 134 2.39 -9.92 -10.24
C ILE A 134 1.98 -8.55 -9.66
N PRO A 135 2.64 -7.44 -10.01
CA PRO A 135 2.15 -6.11 -9.67
C PRO A 135 0.70 -5.94 -10.14
N TRP A 136 -0.15 -5.45 -9.25
CA TRP A 136 -1.59 -5.32 -9.51
C TRP A 136 -2.00 -3.88 -9.75
N MET A 137 -1.69 -3.01 -8.79
CA MET A 137 -2.05 -1.60 -8.83
C MET A 137 -1.06 -0.80 -8.01
N GLN A 138 -0.96 0.49 -8.31
CA GLN A 138 -0.03 1.38 -7.65
C GLN A 138 -0.70 2.66 -7.15
N ALA A 139 -0.16 3.18 -6.06
CA ALA A 139 -0.55 4.46 -5.49
C ALA A 139 0.70 5.18 -4.96
N THR A 140 0.51 6.38 -4.48
CA THR A 140 1.53 7.14 -3.74
C THR A 140 0.86 8.15 -2.83
N TYR A 141 1.66 8.98 -2.20
CA TYR A 141 1.23 10.08 -1.36
C TYR A 141 1.49 11.40 -2.09
N VAL A 142 0.61 12.36 -1.88
CA VAL A 142 0.65 13.67 -2.54
C VAL A 142 0.37 14.79 -1.55
N MET A 143 0.70 16.02 -1.95
CA MET A 143 0.16 17.20 -1.31
C MET A 143 -1.08 17.67 -2.06
N VAL A 144 -2.16 17.92 -1.34
CA VAL A 144 -3.39 18.54 -1.85
C VAL A 144 -3.42 19.98 -1.37
N VAL A 145 -3.63 20.89 -2.31
CA VAL A 145 -3.64 22.33 -2.06
C VAL A 145 -4.99 22.90 -2.46
N ASN A 146 -5.76 23.43 -1.50
CA ASN A 146 -6.89 24.28 -1.83
C ASN A 146 -6.36 25.59 -2.41
N LYS A 147 -6.89 26.02 -3.55
CA LYS A 147 -6.43 27.24 -4.25
C LYS A 147 -6.56 28.52 -3.41
N LYS A 148 -7.37 28.52 -2.35
CA LYS A 148 -7.43 29.60 -1.34
C LYS A 148 -6.08 29.83 -0.65
N ALA A 149 -5.19 28.85 -0.62
CA ALA A 149 -3.86 28.97 -0.05
C ALA A 149 -2.89 29.73 -0.97
N LEU A 150 -3.08 29.70 -2.29
CA LEU A 150 -2.13 30.25 -3.27
C LEU A 150 -1.75 31.73 -3.08
N PRO A 151 -2.68 32.65 -2.69
CA PRO A 151 -2.33 34.05 -2.44
C PRO A 151 -1.30 34.25 -1.31
N PHE A 152 -1.06 33.24 -0.49
CA PHE A 152 -0.11 33.28 0.64
C PHE A 152 1.22 32.58 0.34
N LEU A 153 1.40 32.07 -0.88
CA LEU A 153 2.63 31.38 -1.28
C LEU A 153 3.81 32.35 -1.16
N PRO A 154 4.95 31.93 -0.58
CA PRO A 154 6.14 32.77 -0.50
C PRO A 154 6.57 33.30 -1.87
N ALA A 155 7.05 34.54 -1.92
CA ALA A 155 7.45 35.18 -3.17
C ALA A 155 8.54 34.34 -3.89
N GLY A 156 8.32 34.05 -5.16
CA GLY A 156 9.22 33.26 -6.00
C GLY A 156 9.18 31.74 -5.74
N ALA A 157 8.33 31.26 -4.81
CA ALA A 157 8.16 29.82 -4.60
C ALA A 157 7.27 29.21 -5.70
N ASP A 158 7.65 28.02 -6.17
CA ASP A 158 6.83 27.19 -7.04
C ASP A 158 6.07 26.16 -6.21
N VAL A 159 4.75 26.17 -6.25
CA VAL A 159 3.90 25.24 -5.51
C VAL A 159 4.18 23.76 -5.85
N ASN A 160 4.71 23.49 -7.06
CA ASN A 160 5.10 22.13 -7.46
C ASN A 160 6.55 21.75 -7.05
N ALA A 161 7.31 22.69 -6.48
CA ALA A 161 8.72 22.51 -6.17
C ALA A 161 9.12 23.06 -4.79
N LEU A 162 8.20 23.02 -3.82
CA LEU A 162 8.42 23.53 -2.47
C LEU A 162 9.54 22.78 -1.73
N THR A 163 10.23 23.51 -0.83
CA THR A 163 11.01 22.94 0.26
C THR A 163 10.19 22.90 1.56
N TYR A 164 10.67 22.16 2.58
CA TYR A 164 10.00 22.15 3.89
C TYR A 164 10.04 23.53 4.57
N GLN A 165 11.11 24.30 4.38
CA GLN A 165 11.19 25.68 4.89
C GLN A 165 10.13 26.57 4.22
N GLN A 166 10.00 26.50 2.89
CA GLN A 166 8.96 27.25 2.18
C GLN A 166 7.54 26.81 2.59
N LEU A 167 7.32 25.51 2.88
CA LEU A 167 6.05 25.05 3.42
C LEU A 167 5.73 25.66 4.78
N ALA A 168 6.74 25.77 5.68
CA ALA A 168 6.58 26.41 6.98
C ALA A 168 6.28 27.93 6.84
N GLU A 169 6.99 28.62 5.96
CA GLU A 169 6.77 30.05 5.65
C GLU A 169 5.37 30.27 5.08
N TRP A 170 4.93 29.41 4.17
CA TRP A 170 3.59 29.44 3.61
C TRP A 170 2.50 29.25 4.68
N GLY A 171 2.69 28.24 5.54
CA GLY A 171 1.79 28.00 6.67
C GLY A 171 1.73 29.21 7.62
N LYS A 172 2.87 29.83 7.90
CA LYS A 172 2.98 31.05 8.71
C LYS A 172 2.22 32.22 8.07
N ALA A 173 2.41 32.47 6.78
CA ALA A 173 1.72 33.55 6.05
C ALA A 173 0.18 33.35 6.06
N MET A 174 -0.29 32.11 5.88
CA MET A 174 -1.72 31.78 6.02
C MET A 174 -2.23 32.08 7.43
N ASN A 175 -1.49 31.64 8.45
CA ASN A 175 -1.86 31.82 9.85
C ASN A 175 -1.93 33.31 10.24
N GLU A 176 -0.92 34.11 9.88
CA GLU A 176 -0.87 35.57 10.16
C GLU A 176 -2.03 36.33 9.52
N LYS A 177 -2.48 35.93 8.33
CA LYS A 177 -3.53 36.61 7.61
C LYS A 177 -4.94 36.12 7.94
N THR A 178 -5.11 34.85 8.31
CA THR A 178 -6.42 34.25 8.55
C THR A 178 -6.70 34.01 10.05
N GLY A 179 -5.70 34.11 10.92
CA GLY A 179 -5.79 33.72 12.32
C GLY A 179 -5.88 32.21 12.55
N GLN A 180 -5.64 31.39 11.51
CA GLN A 180 -5.82 29.94 11.58
C GLN A 180 -4.69 29.20 10.89
N ARG A 181 -4.21 28.12 11.55
CA ARG A 181 -3.22 27.21 11.01
C ARG A 181 -3.89 26.27 10.00
N ARG A 182 -3.44 26.30 8.74
CA ARG A 182 -4.10 25.67 7.60
C ARG A 182 -3.33 24.52 6.96
N LEU A 183 -2.16 24.15 7.50
CA LEU A 183 -1.49 22.91 7.10
C LEU A 183 -2.12 21.71 7.82
N GLY A 184 -2.11 20.54 7.22
CA GLY A 184 -2.68 19.34 7.83
C GLY A 184 -1.97 18.03 7.47
N PHE A 185 -1.91 17.14 8.46
CA PHE A 185 -1.34 15.80 8.35
C PHE A 185 -2.25 14.78 9.04
N PRO A 186 -2.35 13.53 8.52
CA PRO A 186 -3.19 12.48 9.10
C PRO A 186 -2.46 11.78 10.26
N VAL A 187 -2.44 12.43 11.44
CA VAL A 187 -1.74 11.95 12.65
C VAL A 187 -2.67 11.19 13.60
N GLY A 188 -3.95 11.06 13.26
CA GLY A 188 -4.93 10.28 14.02
C GLY A 188 -4.58 8.78 14.10
N PRO A 189 -5.27 8.01 14.93
CA PRO A 189 -4.95 6.60 15.21
C PRO A 189 -4.90 5.70 13.98
N LYS A 190 -5.69 6.00 12.96
CA LYS A 190 -5.73 5.28 11.66
C LYS A 190 -5.04 6.06 10.54
N GLY A 191 -4.38 7.18 10.89
CA GLY A 191 -3.66 8.01 9.95
C GLY A 191 -2.40 7.34 9.41
N LEU A 192 -1.93 7.82 8.26
CA LEU A 192 -0.72 7.28 7.62
C LEU A 192 0.53 8.13 7.91
N PHE A 193 0.55 8.79 9.05
CA PHE A 193 1.65 9.72 9.38
C PHE A 193 3.02 9.04 9.49
N ALA A 194 3.08 7.79 9.97
CA ALA A 194 4.31 7.01 9.92
C ALA A 194 4.87 6.91 8.48
N ARG A 195 4.01 6.80 7.48
CA ARG A 195 4.40 6.75 6.06
C ARG A 195 4.93 8.09 5.55
N PHE A 196 4.36 9.21 6.05
CA PHE A 196 4.93 10.54 5.78
C PHE A 196 6.37 10.63 6.29
N LEU A 197 6.61 10.23 7.54
CA LEU A 197 7.94 10.26 8.14
C LEU A 197 8.92 9.36 7.38
N GLN A 198 8.53 8.13 7.08
CA GLN A 198 9.33 7.11 6.41
C GLN A 198 9.56 7.40 4.92
N GLY A 199 8.51 7.83 4.22
CA GLY A 199 8.50 7.91 2.77
C GLY A 199 8.79 9.29 2.19
N ASN A 200 8.59 10.34 2.98
CA ASN A 200 8.76 11.72 2.52
C ASN A 200 9.80 12.48 3.36
N LEU A 201 9.59 12.60 4.66
CA LEU A 201 10.39 13.49 5.49
C LEU A 201 11.84 12.98 5.65
N TYR A 202 12.04 11.81 6.26
CA TYR A 202 13.38 11.26 6.50
C TYR A 202 14.22 11.16 5.23
N PRO A 203 13.73 10.48 4.15
CA PRO A 203 14.56 10.29 2.97
C PRO A 203 14.90 11.59 2.25
N SER A 204 14.07 12.64 2.34
CA SER A 204 14.36 13.94 1.73
C SER A 204 15.53 14.67 2.39
N TYR A 205 15.85 14.39 3.66
CA TYR A 205 16.97 14.98 4.39
C TYR A 205 18.18 14.06 4.47
N THR A 206 17.98 12.77 4.66
CA THR A 206 19.05 11.81 4.97
C THR A 206 19.40 10.87 3.81
N ALA A 207 18.57 10.81 2.76
CA ALA A 207 18.59 9.75 1.73
C ALA A 207 18.53 8.35 2.36
N SER A 208 17.88 8.21 3.52
CA SER A 208 17.80 6.97 4.30
C SER A 208 16.46 6.90 5.04
N MET A 209 16.07 5.70 5.40
CA MET A 209 14.97 5.44 6.32
C MET A 209 15.51 4.87 7.63
N VAL A 210 16.57 4.07 7.58
CA VAL A 210 17.10 3.29 8.71
C VAL A 210 18.53 3.68 9.06
N THR A 211 19.44 3.64 8.09
CA THR A 211 20.90 3.73 8.37
C THR A 211 21.31 5.06 8.94
N GLU A 212 20.67 6.16 8.54
CA GLU A 212 20.98 7.52 8.98
C GLU A 212 19.89 8.10 9.92
N TYR A 213 19.19 7.21 10.65
CA TYR A 213 18.05 7.57 11.49
C TYR A 213 18.35 8.64 12.53
N ARG A 214 19.56 8.65 13.10
CA ARG A 214 20.02 9.64 14.10
C ARG A 214 21.17 10.52 13.62
N SER A 215 21.34 10.70 12.31
CA SER A 215 22.39 11.55 11.74
C SER A 215 22.17 13.03 12.08
N ALA A 216 23.17 13.88 11.80
CA ALA A 216 23.06 15.33 11.94
C ALA A 216 21.98 15.91 11.01
N GLU A 217 21.82 15.30 9.81
CA GLU A 217 20.76 15.67 8.87
C GLU A 217 19.37 15.34 9.45
N ALA A 218 19.23 14.24 10.20
CA ALA A 218 17.98 13.92 10.90
C ALA A 218 17.67 14.94 12.02
N GLU A 219 18.67 15.46 12.73
CA GLU A 219 18.44 16.56 13.68
C GLU A 219 17.96 17.84 12.99
N THR A 220 18.61 18.20 11.88
CA THR A 220 18.18 19.37 11.07
C THR A 220 16.76 19.19 10.59
N MET A 221 16.44 18.00 10.07
CA MET A 221 15.10 17.63 9.62
C MET A 221 14.02 17.85 10.70
N TRP A 222 14.27 17.36 11.92
CA TRP A 222 13.30 17.52 13.00
C TRP A 222 13.12 18.98 13.42
N ASN A 223 14.18 19.79 13.40
CA ASN A 223 14.09 21.21 13.68
C ASN A 223 13.26 21.95 12.59
N ASP A 224 13.49 21.65 11.31
CA ASP A 224 12.70 22.20 10.20
C ASP A 224 11.24 21.75 10.30
N PHE A 225 11.00 20.47 10.61
CA PHE A 225 9.64 19.95 10.73
C PHE A 225 8.89 20.53 11.94
N LYS A 226 9.57 20.88 13.04
CA LYS A 226 8.93 21.64 14.14
C LYS A 226 8.36 22.97 13.65
N ALA A 227 9.03 23.65 12.72
CA ALA A 227 8.54 24.89 12.13
C ALA A 227 7.29 24.65 11.26
N VAL A 228 7.27 23.57 10.46
CA VAL A 228 6.07 23.14 9.70
C VAL A 228 4.92 22.80 10.64
N TRP A 229 5.20 22.00 11.68
CA TRP A 229 4.17 21.58 12.64
C TRP A 229 3.56 22.76 13.41
N ALA A 230 4.35 23.77 13.74
CA ALA A 230 3.85 25.00 14.39
C ALA A 230 2.78 25.72 13.57
N GLN A 231 2.69 25.47 12.27
CA GLN A 231 1.69 26.01 11.35
C GLN A 231 0.60 24.99 10.98
N SER A 232 0.67 23.77 11.52
CA SER A 232 -0.30 22.72 11.26
C SER A 232 -1.55 22.92 12.13
N ASN A 233 -2.71 22.57 11.56
CA ASN A 233 -3.98 22.60 12.27
C ASN A 233 -3.89 21.76 13.55
N PRO A 234 -4.30 22.28 14.71
CA PRO A 234 -4.21 21.58 15.99
C PRO A 234 -4.90 20.22 16.00
N ASN A 235 -5.98 20.09 15.23
CA ASN A 235 -6.74 18.84 15.11
C ASN A 235 -6.03 17.76 14.26
N SER A 236 -4.85 18.05 13.67
CA SER A 236 -4.10 17.05 12.90
C SER A 236 -3.83 15.76 13.67
N THR A 237 -3.70 15.84 15.00
CA THR A 237 -3.52 14.64 15.86
C THR A 237 -4.77 13.74 15.97
N SER A 238 -5.93 14.21 15.50
CA SER A 238 -7.18 13.45 15.46
C SER A 238 -7.63 13.08 14.05
N TYR A 239 -7.01 13.64 13.01
CA TYR A 239 -7.38 13.32 11.63
C TYR A 239 -6.80 11.98 11.19
N ASP A 240 -7.68 11.05 10.85
CA ASP A 240 -7.30 9.77 10.23
C ASP A 240 -7.13 9.90 8.71
N PHE A 241 -7.91 10.79 8.09
CA PHE A 241 -7.94 11.08 6.65
C PHE A 241 -7.97 12.59 6.45
N MET A 242 -7.37 13.07 5.36
CA MET A 242 -7.34 14.50 5.10
C MET A 242 -8.49 15.00 4.21
N GLN A 243 -9.32 14.13 3.65
CA GLN A 243 -10.44 14.58 2.81
C GLN A 243 -11.48 15.39 3.60
N GLU A 244 -11.87 14.96 4.80
CA GLU A 244 -12.86 15.64 5.61
C GLU A 244 -12.44 17.06 6.00
N PRO A 245 -11.24 17.30 6.60
CA PRO A 245 -10.79 18.65 6.93
C PRO A 245 -10.51 19.53 5.70
N LEU A 246 -10.17 18.94 4.54
CA LEU A 246 -10.06 19.67 3.28
C LEU A 246 -11.44 20.17 2.81
N MET A 247 -12.45 19.29 2.80
CA MET A 247 -13.82 19.65 2.40
C MET A 247 -14.45 20.65 3.36
N ALA A 248 -14.23 20.52 4.65
CA ALA A 248 -14.69 21.47 5.67
C ALA A 248 -13.94 22.81 5.61
N GLY A 249 -12.85 22.91 4.86
CA GLY A 249 -12.03 24.11 4.76
C GLY A 249 -11.21 24.38 6.04
N GLU A 250 -11.11 23.45 6.96
CA GLU A 250 -10.28 23.54 8.15
C GLU A 250 -8.78 23.51 7.78
N VAL A 251 -8.45 22.72 6.77
CA VAL A 251 -7.11 22.58 6.20
C VAL A 251 -7.14 23.01 4.73
N TRP A 252 -6.10 23.73 4.29
CA TRP A 252 -5.95 24.17 2.90
C TRP A 252 -4.77 23.50 2.19
N VAL A 253 -3.78 23.03 2.94
CA VAL A 253 -2.64 22.28 2.40
C VAL A 253 -2.48 21.03 3.24
N ALA A 254 -2.65 19.87 2.62
CA ALA A 254 -2.63 18.57 3.29
C ALA A 254 -1.73 17.56 2.57
N TRP A 255 -1.13 16.66 3.32
CA TRP A 255 -0.46 15.47 2.81
C TRP A 255 -1.29 14.24 3.14
N ASP A 256 -1.56 13.36 2.15
CA ASP A 256 -2.17 12.05 2.40
C ASP A 256 -2.00 11.12 1.19
N HIS A 257 -2.46 9.89 1.35
CA HIS A 257 -2.55 8.89 0.28
C HIS A 257 -3.61 9.28 -0.76
N ILE A 258 -3.31 9.04 -2.04
CA ILE A 258 -4.22 9.45 -3.15
C ILE A 258 -5.65 8.92 -2.99
N ALA A 259 -5.84 7.67 -2.55
CA ALA A 259 -7.17 7.11 -2.34
C ALA A 259 -7.95 7.79 -1.21
N ARG A 260 -7.25 8.42 -0.25
CA ARG A 260 -7.84 9.06 0.94
C ARG A 260 -8.19 10.54 0.72
N VAL A 261 -7.88 11.11 -0.44
CA VAL A 261 -8.22 12.49 -0.81
C VAL A 261 -9.06 12.56 -2.09
N LYS A 262 -9.31 11.40 -2.72
CA LYS A 262 -10.00 11.30 -4.00
C LYS A 262 -11.37 11.97 -3.97
N ASP A 263 -12.16 11.75 -2.94
CA ASP A 263 -13.54 12.24 -2.88
C ASP A 263 -13.60 13.77 -2.70
N ALA A 264 -12.68 14.37 -1.95
CA ALA A 264 -12.56 15.82 -1.86
C ALA A 264 -12.28 16.45 -3.24
N LEU A 265 -11.33 15.85 -3.99
CA LEU A 265 -10.98 16.30 -5.33
C LEU A 265 -12.11 16.06 -6.34
N GLN A 266 -12.89 14.98 -6.16
CA GLN A 266 -14.02 14.66 -7.02
C GLN A 266 -15.19 15.63 -6.82
N GLN A 267 -15.46 16.03 -5.56
CA GLN A 267 -16.53 16.95 -5.22
C GLN A 267 -16.29 18.38 -5.72
N ALA A 268 -15.04 18.87 -5.61
CA ALA A 268 -14.69 20.25 -5.95
C ALA A 268 -13.37 20.33 -6.73
N PRO A 269 -13.29 19.72 -7.94
CA PRO A 269 -12.03 19.62 -8.69
C PRO A 269 -11.43 20.97 -9.07
N ASN A 270 -12.25 22.01 -9.20
CA ASN A 270 -11.80 23.36 -9.54
C ASN A 270 -11.15 24.09 -8.36
N ASP A 271 -11.36 23.64 -7.12
CA ASP A 271 -10.87 24.28 -5.91
C ASP A 271 -9.50 23.79 -5.48
N TYR A 272 -9.02 22.68 -6.05
CA TYR A 272 -7.79 22.03 -5.61
C TYR A 272 -6.72 21.93 -6.69
N LEU A 273 -5.49 21.81 -6.22
CA LEU A 273 -4.34 21.31 -6.98
C LEU A 273 -3.79 20.08 -6.25
N VAL A 274 -3.19 19.18 -7.02
CA VAL A 274 -2.39 18.06 -6.49
C VAL A 274 -0.96 18.27 -6.94
N VAL A 275 -0.05 18.31 -5.96
CA VAL A 275 1.35 18.65 -6.16
C VAL A 275 2.25 17.63 -5.48
N ALA A 276 3.54 17.61 -5.87
CA ALA A 276 4.53 16.77 -5.24
C ALA A 276 4.79 17.23 -3.79
N PRO A 277 5.18 16.30 -2.87
CA PRO A 277 5.62 16.66 -1.52
C PRO A 277 6.83 17.59 -1.54
N PRO A 278 7.10 18.33 -0.44
CA PRO A 278 8.26 19.20 -0.35
C PRO A 278 9.59 18.44 -0.45
N ALA A 279 10.63 19.10 -0.96
CA ALA A 279 11.98 18.60 -0.98
C ALA A 279 12.75 18.99 0.29
N GLY A 280 13.62 18.11 0.74
CA GLY A 280 14.73 18.41 1.63
C GLY A 280 16.06 18.51 0.86
N PRO A 281 17.20 18.61 1.57
CA PRO A 281 18.51 18.75 0.94
C PRO A 281 18.95 17.57 0.04
N LYS A 282 18.39 16.39 0.24
CA LYS A 282 18.69 15.20 -0.57
C LYS A 282 17.72 15.00 -1.75
N GLY A 283 16.68 15.81 -1.82
CA GLY A 283 15.69 15.78 -2.88
C GLY A 283 14.26 15.62 -2.39
N ARG A 284 13.37 15.33 -3.31
CA ARG A 284 11.93 15.19 -3.13
C ARG A 284 11.59 13.72 -2.97
N SER A 285 11.41 13.28 -1.75
CA SER A 285 11.13 11.88 -1.53
C SER A 285 9.66 11.54 -1.73
N TYR A 286 9.41 10.36 -2.26
CA TYR A 286 8.08 9.78 -2.36
C TYR A 286 8.12 8.27 -2.13
N MET A 287 7.02 7.73 -1.64
CA MET A 287 6.85 6.30 -1.38
C MET A 287 5.83 5.71 -2.35
N PRO A 288 6.27 4.92 -3.36
CA PRO A 288 5.32 4.17 -4.17
C PRO A 288 4.69 3.07 -3.32
N VAL A 289 3.38 2.94 -3.42
CA VAL A 289 2.58 1.88 -2.79
C VAL A 289 2.20 0.90 -3.88
N ILE A 290 2.83 -0.27 -3.88
CA ILE A 290 2.59 -1.32 -4.88
C ILE A 290 1.84 -2.46 -4.21
N ALA A 291 0.64 -2.75 -4.71
CA ALA A 291 -0.08 -3.97 -4.39
C ALA A 291 0.26 -5.06 -5.43
N GLY A 292 0.38 -6.27 -4.96
CA GLY A 292 0.69 -7.44 -5.78
C GLY A 292 -0.36 -8.54 -5.64
N LEU A 293 -0.43 -9.41 -6.65
CA LEU A 293 -1.26 -10.61 -6.70
C LEU A 293 -0.34 -11.83 -6.67
N ALA A 294 -0.48 -12.68 -5.68
CA ALA A 294 0.30 -13.90 -5.54
C ALA A 294 -0.63 -15.12 -5.42
N ILE A 295 -0.22 -16.26 -5.97
CA ILE A 295 -0.95 -17.52 -5.78
C ILE A 295 -0.48 -18.15 -4.47
N ALA A 296 -1.44 -18.50 -3.62
CA ALA A 296 -1.15 -19.15 -2.35
C ALA A 296 -0.57 -20.56 -2.58
N LYS A 297 0.34 -20.99 -1.70
CA LYS A 297 0.88 -22.35 -1.71
C LYS A 297 -0.24 -23.37 -1.58
N GLY A 298 -0.26 -24.37 -2.49
CA GLY A 298 -1.30 -25.39 -2.49
C GLY A 298 -2.70 -24.87 -2.82
N ALA A 299 -2.81 -23.76 -3.54
CA ALA A 299 -4.08 -23.14 -3.94
C ALA A 299 -5.09 -24.15 -4.48
N PRO A 300 -6.31 -24.25 -3.91
CA PRO A 300 -7.34 -25.21 -4.37
C PRO A 300 -7.74 -25.01 -5.83
N ASP A 301 -7.70 -23.76 -6.31
CA ASP A 301 -7.96 -23.39 -7.70
C ASP A 301 -6.85 -22.49 -8.23
N ARG A 302 -5.67 -23.07 -8.49
CA ARG A 302 -4.53 -22.35 -9.07
C ARG A 302 -4.84 -21.81 -10.48
N LYS A 303 -5.64 -22.55 -11.26
CA LYS A 303 -6.03 -22.13 -12.61
C LYS A 303 -6.92 -20.90 -12.56
N GLY A 304 -7.98 -20.91 -11.76
CA GLY A 304 -8.84 -19.76 -11.54
C GLY A 304 -8.09 -18.55 -10.97
N ALA A 305 -7.14 -18.78 -10.05
CA ALA A 305 -6.28 -17.72 -9.53
C ALA A 305 -5.44 -17.07 -10.65
N ALA A 306 -4.85 -17.85 -11.55
CA ALA A 306 -4.12 -17.32 -12.71
C ALA A 306 -5.05 -16.53 -13.66
N GLU A 307 -6.24 -17.07 -13.96
CA GLU A 307 -7.26 -16.38 -14.78
C GLU A 307 -7.70 -15.05 -14.11
N LEU A 308 -7.82 -15.04 -12.79
CA LEU A 308 -8.14 -13.81 -12.04
C LEU A 308 -7.00 -12.78 -12.12
N ILE A 309 -5.74 -13.19 -12.02
CA ILE A 309 -4.59 -12.30 -12.27
C ILE A 309 -4.67 -11.73 -13.69
N MET A 310 -4.94 -12.56 -14.69
CA MET A 310 -5.10 -12.11 -16.09
C MET A 310 -6.24 -11.10 -16.22
N HIS A 311 -7.35 -11.27 -15.51
CA HIS A 311 -8.48 -10.33 -15.50
C HIS A 311 -8.10 -9.01 -14.84
N LEU A 312 -7.50 -9.05 -13.63
CA LEU A 312 -7.15 -7.86 -12.84
C LEU A 312 -6.02 -7.03 -13.46
N THR A 313 -5.23 -7.63 -14.36
CA THR A 313 -4.17 -6.94 -15.11
C THR A 313 -4.58 -6.51 -16.51
N LYS A 314 -5.83 -6.70 -16.93
CA LYS A 314 -6.32 -6.13 -18.19
C LYS A 314 -6.27 -4.59 -18.14
N PRO A 315 -5.83 -3.90 -19.20
CA PRO A 315 -5.81 -2.44 -19.23
C PRO A 315 -7.16 -1.82 -18.85
N GLU A 316 -8.25 -2.34 -19.38
CA GLU A 316 -9.61 -1.87 -19.07
C GLU A 316 -9.99 -2.06 -17.59
N THR A 317 -9.64 -3.19 -16.98
CA THR A 317 -9.87 -3.45 -15.54
C THR A 317 -9.02 -2.53 -14.68
N GLN A 318 -7.79 -2.26 -15.08
CA GLN A 318 -6.89 -1.33 -14.39
C GLN A 318 -7.42 0.11 -14.43
N LEU A 319 -8.02 0.53 -15.56
CA LEU A 319 -8.65 1.85 -15.67
C LEU A 319 -9.90 1.97 -14.80
N VAL A 320 -10.71 0.90 -14.72
CA VAL A 320 -11.83 0.83 -13.76
C VAL A 320 -11.31 0.93 -12.33
N THR A 321 -10.24 0.20 -11.99
CA THR A 321 -9.61 0.27 -10.67
C THR A 321 -9.17 1.70 -10.31
N ALA A 322 -8.54 2.41 -11.26
CA ALA A 322 -8.14 3.80 -11.05
C ALA A 322 -9.33 4.72 -10.79
N SER A 323 -10.40 4.56 -11.54
CA SER A 323 -11.62 5.35 -11.37
C SER A 323 -12.32 5.10 -10.03
N GLU A 324 -12.49 3.82 -9.68
CA GLU A 324 -13.30 3.42 -8.52
C GLU A 324 -12.56 3.59 -7.19
N VAL A 325 -11.32 3.13 -7.10
CA VAL A 325 -10.58 3.07 -5.83
C VAL A 325 -9.37 4.01 -5.76
N GLY A 326 -9.01 4.68 -6.87
CA GLY A 326 -7.93 5.65 -6.87
C GLY A 326 -6.52 5.05 -6.88
N PHE A 327 -6.38 3.77 -7.26
CA PHE A 327 -5.10 3.15 -7.54
C PHE A 327 -4.84 3.12 -9.04
N PHE A 328 -3.65 3.54 -9.46
CA PHE A 328 -3.30 3.68 -10.87
C PHE A 328 -2.79 2.37 -11.48
N PRO A 329 -2.91 2.26 -12.83
CA PRO A 329 -2.44 1.11 -13.56
C PRO A 329 -0.94 0.84 -13.36
N VAL A 330 -0.57 -0.43 -13.32
CA VAL A 330 0.81 -0.93 -13.42
C VAL A 330 1.10 -1.49 -14.81
N VAL A 331 0.10 -1.53 -15.68
CA VAL A 331 0.19 -2.01 -17.06
C VAL A 331 0.23 -0.81 -18.02
N ASN A 332 0.62 -1.06 -19.26
CA ASN A 332 0.52 -0.04 -20.31
C ASN A 332 -0.96 0.24 -20.61
N ALA A 333 -1.48 1.32 -20.04
CA ALA A 333 -2.86 1.78 -20.21
C ALA A 333 -2.86 3.30 -20.35
N THR A 334 -3.46 3.79 -21.44
CA THR A 334 -3.68 5.23 -21.62
C THR A 334 -4.90 5.65 -20.81
N LEU A 335 -4.69 6.56 -19.87
CA LEU A 335 -5.80 7.12 -19.10
C LEU A 335 -6.80 7.79 -20.03
N PRO A 336 -8.11 7.47 -19.93
CA PRO A 336 -9.12 8.04 -20.81
C PRO A 336 -9.22 9.55 -20.65
N ALA A 337 -9.47 10.27 -21.75
CA ALA A 337 -9.65 11.73 -21.71
C ALA A 337 -10.88 12.15 -20.88
N ASN A 338 -11.87 11.26 -20.75
CA ASN A 338 -13.10 11.44 -19.97
C ASN A 338 -13.00 10.97 -18.50
N LEU A 339 -11.80 10.78 -17.97
CA LEU A 339 -11.63 10.56 -16.53
C LEU A 339 -12.34 11.65 -15.74
N SER A 340 -12.89 11.24 -14.59
CA SER A 340 -13.46 12.21 -13.66
C SER A 340 -12.40 13.27 -13.28
N PRO A 341 -12.77 14.53 -13.14
CA PRO A 341 -11.81 15.62 -12.88
C PRO A 341 -10.92 15.37 -11.65
N GLY A 342 -11.46 14.77 -10.58
CA GLY A 342 -10.70 14.43 -9.39
C GLY A 342 -9.62 13.38 -9.65
N VAL A 343 -9.93 12.32 -10.40
CA VAL A 343 -8.95 11.28 -10.77
C VAL A 343 -7.88 11.86 -11.70
N LYS A 344 -8.24 12.77 -12.59
CA LYS A 344 -7.28 13.47 -13.45
C LYS A 344 -6.29 14.30 -12.63
N LEU A 345 -6.76 15.06 -11.65
CA LEU A 345 -5.90 15.83 -10.75
C LEU A 345 -4.93 14.91 -9.98
N LEU A 346 -5.41 13.76 -9.51
CA LEU A 346 -4.55 12.76 -8.84
C LEU A 346 -3.48 12.23 -9.79
N ALA A 347 -3.85 11.86 -11.01
CA ALA A 347 -2.90 11.37 -12.01
C ALA A 347 -1.81 12.39 -12.33
N GLU A 348 -2.17 13.67 -12.48
CA GLU A 348 -1.23 14.76 -12.68
C GLU A 348 -0.29 14.93 -11.49
N GLY A 349 -0.80 14.87 -10.25
CA GLY A 349 0.00 14.97 -9.03
C GLY A 349 0.96 13.80 -8.85
N VAL A 350 0.50 12.59 -9.16
CA VAL A 350 1.36 11.38 -9.15
C VAL A 350 2.48 11.52 -10.18
N ALA A 351 2.16 11.93 -11.40
CA ALA A 351 3.15 12.14 -12.45
C ALA A 351 4.19 13.19 -12.03
N LYS A 352 3.77 14.34 -11.52
CA LYS A 352 4.68 15.37 -10.99
C LYS A 352 5.62 14.86 -9.91
N THR A 353 5.12 14.00 -9.02
CA THR A 353 5.90 13.40 -7.94
C THR A 353 6.96 12.44 -8.49
N GLN A 354 6.55 11.55 -9.39
CA GLN A 354 7.42 10.49 -9.92
C GLN A 354 8.46 10.99 -10.93
N THR A 355 8.15 12.07 -11.65
CA THR A 355 9.04 12.63 -12.69
C THR A 355 9.84 13.85 -12.23
N ALA A 356 9.77 14.21 -10.95
CA ALA A 356 10.58 15.28 -10.39
C ALA A 356 12.09 14.95 -10.58
N LYS A 357 12.86 15.95 -11.01
CA LYS A 357 14.31 15.76 -11.29
C LYS A 357 15.12 15.37 -10.05
N ASP A 358 14.65 15.79 -8.90
CA ASP A 358 15.22 15.55 -7.57
C ASP A 358 14.48 14.40 -6.82
N ALA A 359 13.74 13.54 -7.54
CA ALA A 359 12.96 12.48 -6.94
C ALA A 359 13.84 11.44 -6.21
N VAL A 360 13.47 11.11 -4.98
CA VAL A 360 14.08 10.06 -4.16
C VAL A 360 13.02 9.01 -3.86
N VAL A 361 13.24 7.78 -4.32
CA VAL A 361 12.30 6.68 -4.10
C VAL A 361 12.53 6.05 -2.74
N ALA A 362 11.51 6.01 -1.90
CA ALA A 362 11.51 5.32 -0.61
C ALA A 362 10.50 4.17 -0.66
N LEU A 363 10.97 2.93 -0.65
CA LEU A 363 10.08 1.77 -0.68
C LEU A 363 9.42 1.52 0.68
N LEU A 364 8.29 0.83 0.67
CA LEU A 364 7.68 0.32 1.89
C LEU A 364 8.66 -0.61 2.63
N PRO A 365 8.69 -0.55 3.99
CA PRO A 365 9.52 -1.45 4.79
C PRO A 365 9.26 -2.92 4.45
N ILE A 366 10.34 -3.70 4.36
CA ILE A 366 10.31 -5.14 4.07
C ILE A 366 11.03 -5.93 5.16
N GLY A 367 10.74 -7.23 5.25
CA GLY A 367 11.43 -8.15 6.14
C GLY A 367 11.14 -8.00 7.64
N LEU A 368 10.23 -7.12 8.03
CA LEU A 368 9.93 -6.82 9.44
C LEU A 368 8.97 -7.82 10.10
N GLY A 369 8.28 -8.67 9.33
CA GLY A 369 7.32 -9.64 9.85
C GLY A 369 6.26 -9.00 10.75
N ASP A 370 6.06 -9.57 11.93
CA ASP A 370 5.15 -9.07 12.97
C ASP A 370 5.63 -7.78 13.66
N LYS A 371 6.90 -7.39 13.47
CA LYS A 371 7.49 -6.17 14.04
C LYS A 371 7.21 -4.90 13.22
N GLY A 372 6.51 -5.00 12.08
CA GLY A 372 6.19 -3.83 11.25
C GLY A 372 5.44 -2.71 11.99
N GLY A 373 4.53 -3.07 12.90
CA GLY A 373 3.83 -2.11 13.76
C GLY A 373 4.76 -1.40 14.75
N GLU A 374 5.66 -2.12 15.38
CA GLU A 374 6.67 -1.56 16.30
C GLU A 374 7.64 -0.63 15.55
N PHE A 375 8.06 -1.02 14.35
CA PHE A 375 8.89 -0.17 13.49
C PHE A 375 8.20 1.15 13.13
N ASN A 376 6.93 1.12 12.74
CA ASN A 376 6.16 2.34 12.48
C ASN A 376 6.07 3.22 13.74
N LYS A 377 5.89 2.57 14.90
CA LYS A 377 5.77 3.26 16.19
C LYS A 377 7.04 4.04 16.56
N VAL A 378 8.23 3.55 16.21
CA VAL A 378 9.50 4.29 16.43
C VAL A 378 9.42 5.70 15.85
N TYR A 379 8.93 5.87 14.64
CA TYR A 379 8.79 7.18 13.99
C TYR A 379 7.73 8.04 14.64
N VAL A 380 6.58 7.46 14.96
CA VAL A 380 5.48 8.18 15.60
C VAL A 380 5.87 8.62 17.02
N ASP A 381 6.52 7.75 17.79
CA ASP A 381 7.01 8.09 19.13
C ASP A 381 8.07 9.19 19.08
N THR A 382 8.97 9.16 18.08
CA THR A 382 9.95 10.22 17.86
C THR A 382 9.28 11.56 17.62
N PHE A 383 8.29 11.60 16.73
CA PHE A 383 7.47 12.78 16.50
C PHE A 383 6.79 13.27 17.78
N GLN A 384 6.14 12.39 18.52
CA GLN A 384 5.45 12.75 19.75
C GLN A 384 6.41 13.36 20.80
N ARG A 385 7.59 12.78 20.94
CA ARG A 385 8.60 13.23 21.89
C ARG A 385 9.22 14.58 21.47
N ILE A 386 9.70 14.67 20.24
CA ILE A 386 10.39 15.86 19.74
C ILE A 386 9.42 17.02 19.52
N VAL A 387 8.30 16.76 18.83
CA VAL A 387 7.43 17.82 18.33
C VAL A 387 6.30 18.16 19.30
N LEU A 388 5.62 17.15 19.86
CA LEU A 388 4.50 17.43 20.76
C LEU A 388 4.93 17.68 22.20
N ARG A 389 5.97 16.99 22.69
CA ARG A 389 6.48 17.16 24.08
C ARG A 389 7.69 18.06 24.18
N ASN A 390 8.24 18.50 23.03
CA ASN A 390 9.43 19.35 22.93
C ASN A 390 10.67 18.79 23.67
N GLU A 391 10.83 17.45 23.65
CA GLU A 391 12.02 16.78 24.18
C GLU A 391 13.26 17.09 23.31
N PRO A 392 14.49 17.05 23.88
CA PRO A 392 15.72 17.28 23.12
C PRO A 392 15.85 16.31 21.93
N VAL A 393 16.12 16.85 20.73
CA VAL A 393 16.14 16.08 19.48
C VAL A 393 17.17 14.97 19.55
N ARG A 394 18.44 15.28 19.88
CA ARG A 394 19.53 14.31 19.93
C ARG A 394 19.22 13.15 20.87
N ALA A 395 18.86 13.44 22.12
CA ALA A 395 18.57 12.42 23.12
C ALA A 395 17.40 11.52 22.73
N THR A 396 16.39 12.10 22.06
CA THR A 396 15.24 11.34 21.56
C THR A 396 15.65 10.43 20.40
N LEU A 397 16.44 10.94 19.46
CA LEU A 397 16.94 10.13 18.33
C LEU A 397 17.82 8.98 18.81
N ASP A 398 18.71 9.20 19.78
CA ASP A 398 19.55 8.14 20.34
C ASP A 398 18.70 7.05 21.00
N ALA A 399 17.75 7.42 21.85
CA ALA A 399 16.86 6.45 22.51
C ALA A 399 16.00 5.66 21.51
N GLN A 400 15.47 6.30 20.48
CA GLN A 400 14.64 5.63 19.48
C GLN A 400 15.47 4.81 18.48
N ALA A 401 16.72 5.19 18.22
CA ALA A 401 17.64 4.36 17.44
C ALA A 401 17.94 3.04 18.15
N ASP A 402 18.04 3.01 19.48
CA ASP A 402 18.22 1.75 20.24
C ASP A 402 17.00 0.82 20.10
N VAL A 403 15.79 1.37 20.12
CA VAL A 403 14.57 0.60 19.84
C VAL A 403 14.60 0.04 18.41
N MET A 404 14.96 0.88 17.44
CA MET A 404 15.07 0.47 16.03
C MET A 404 16.12 -0.63 15.84
N ARG A 405 17.31 -0.50 16.46
CA ARG A 405 18.35 -1.56 16.46
C ARG A 405 17.82 -2.89 16.98
N THR A 406 17.05 -2.85 18.07
CA THR A 406 16.43 -4.06 18.64
C THR A 406 15.49 -4.73 17.64
N ILE A 407 14.66 -3.95 16.94
CA ILE A 407 13.75 -4.46 15.91
C ILE A 407 14.54 -5.05 14.74
N MET A 408 15.55 -4.33 14.22
CA MET A 408 16.35 -4.79 13.08
C MET A 408 17.15 -6.06 13.41
N ALA A 409 17.70 -6.15 14.62
CA ALA A 409 18.40 -7.35 15.09
C ALA A 409 17.47 -8.56 15.23
N ALA A 410 16.25 -8.35 15.75
CA ALA A 410 15.26 -9.42 15.92
C ALA A 410 14.72 -9.94 14.58
N THR A 411 14.46 -9.06 13.63
CA THR A 411 13.88 -9.40 12.33
C THR A 411 14.92 -9.83 11.30
N LYS A 412 16.17 -9.39 11.47
CA LYS A 412 17.25 -9.50 10.47
C LYS A 412 16.86 -8.91 9.11
N ALA A 413 15.92 -7.95 9.11
CA ALA A 413 15.42 -7.32 7.90
C ALA A 413 16.58 -6.62 7.15
N PRO A 414 16.76 -6.87 5.85
CA PRO A 414 17.76 -6.17 5.05
C PRO A 414 17.37 -4.70 4.88
N CYS A 415 18.30 -3.86 4.46
CA CYS A 415 17.98 -2.50 4.05
C CYS A 415 17.14 -2.51 2.75
N TRP A 416 16.29 -1.52 2.63
CA TRP A 416 15.49 -1.23 1.41
C TRP A 416 15.64 0.23 1.02
N ALA A 417 15.34 0.56 -0.24
CA ALA A 417 15.50 1.92 -0.74
C ALA A 417 14.72 2.97 0.11
N PRO A 418 15.32 4.14 0.37
CA PRO A 418 16.54 4.66 -0.24
C PRO A 418 17.85 4.21 0.42
N ASP A 419 17.79 3.47 1.54
CA ASP A 419 18.99 2.87 2.12
C ASP A 419 19.63 1.91 1.11
N LYS A 420 20.96 1.84 1.12
CA LYS A 420 21.69 0.88 0.29
C LYS A 420 21.41 -0.55 0.77
N ALA A 421 21.19 -1.47 -0.17
CA ALA A 421 21.01 -2.88 0.15
C ALA A 421 22.12 -3.42 1.08
N SER A 422 21.75 -4.24 2.04
CA SER A 422 22.66 -4.88 2.99
C SER A 422 22.63 -6.41 2.87
N GLU A 423 23.73 -7.07 3.19
CA GLU A 423 23.81 -8.55 3.23
C GLU A 423 23.23 -9.16 4.53
N GLY A 424 22.64 -8.37 5.38
CA GLY A 424 22.07 -8.78 6.66
C GLY A 424 21.16 -7.72 7.21
N ALA A 425 20.93 -7.77 8.53
CA ALA A 425 20.11 -6.76 9.19
C ALA A 425 20.60 -5.34 8.85
N CYS A 426 19.66 -4.49 8.44
CA CYS A 426 19.96 -3.11 8.12
C CYS A 426 20.55 -2.39 9.34
N PRO A 427 21.76 -1.82 9.25
CA PRO A 427 22.40 -1.19 10.39
C PRO A 427 21.74 0.16 10.71
N VAL A 428 21.54 0.44 12.00
CA VAL A 428 21.10 1.74 12.51
C VAL A 428 22.31 2.43 13.09
N LYS A 429 22.85 3.42 12.40
CA LYS A 429 24.05 4.18 12.83
C LYS A 429 23.73 5.18 13.93
#